data_dd0f2f904e4910ec320d329e3eecc272
#
_entry.id   dd0f2f904e4910ec320d329e3eecc272
#
_cell.length_a   1.000
_cell.length_b   1.000
_cell.length_c   1.000
_cell.angle_alpha   90.00
_cell.angle_beta   90.00
_cell.angle_gamma   90.00
#
_symmetry.space_group_name_H-M   'P 1'
#
loop_
_entity.id
_entity.type
_entity.pdbx_description
1 polymer ?
#
loop_
_entity_poly.entity_id
_entity_poly.type
_entity_poly.pdbx_seq_one_letter_code
_entity_poly.pdbx_strand_id
1 'polypeptide(L)'
;MTQPLNRAAIVAAARRIADRDGLAELTLRRIAGELGTGAASLYRHIADRQELLLLLVEDLVAGYPLLDPAGVAPVEAVVRQWHAMYDHLVAHAWSGPVIADGDYALPSAKPVADHCMALLRGAGLDDAAAQRVYRAAWRLIIGHLMSRHPFGHLQGAPPQQDDFDWALRTLLRGALAE
;
A
#
# COMPACT_ATOMS: atom_id res chain seq x y z
N MET A 1 7.36 3.04 -32.18
CA MET A 1 8.51 2.24 -31.67
C MET A 1 7.98 1.32 -30.60
N THR A 2 7.98 0.02 -30.83
CA THR A 2 7.49 -0.97 -29.86
C THR A 2 8.56 -1.12 -28.77
N GLN A 3 8.20 -0.83 -27.54
CA GLN A 3 9.10 -1.00 -26.39
C GLN A 3 9.48 -2.47 -26.25
N PRO A 4 10.77 -2.82 -26.05
CA PRO A 4 11.17 -4.23 -25.94
C PRO A 4 10.46 -4.90 -24.76
N LEU A 5 9.95 -6.10 -24.97
CA LEU A 5 9.30 -6.90 -23.93
C LEU A 5 10.33 -7.25 -22.84
N ASN A 6 10.10 -6.77 -21.62
CA ASN A 6 10.88 -7.06 -20.43
C ASN A 6 9.98 -7.10 -19.18
N ARG A 7 10.53 -7.53 -18.03
CA ARG A 7 9.79 -7.62 -16.78
C ARG A 7 9.13 -6.29 -16.38
N ALA A 8 9.83 -5.18 -16.50
CA ALA A 8 9.31 -3.86 -16.13
C ALA A 8 8.08 -3.46 -16.99
N ALA A 9 8.14 -3.72 -18.31
CA ALA A 9 7.00 -3.47 -19.20
C ALA A 9 5.78 -4.34 -18.85
N ILE A 10 6.02 -5.62 -18.47
CA ILE A 10 4.97 -6.55 -18.07
C ILE A 10 4.32 -6.08 -16.75
N VAL A 11 5.12 -5.72 -15.76
CA VAL A 11 4.63 -5.23 -14.46
C VAL A 11 3.86 -3.92 -14.64
N ALA A 12 4.36 -2.99 -15.44
CA ALA A 12 3.66 -1.73 -15.74
C ALA A 12 2.30 -1.96 -16.43
N ALA A 13 2.22 -2.89 -17.38
CA ALA A 13 0.95 -3.26 -18.01
C ALA A 13 0.01 -3.95 -17.02
N ALA A 14 0.54 -4.85 -16.20
CA ALA A 14 -0.22 -5.53 -15.16
C ALA A 14 -0.80 -4.55 -14.14
N ARG A 15 -0.01 -3.56 -13.70
CA ARG A 15 -0.46 -2.50 -12.79
C ARG A 15 -1.61 -1.69 -13.41
N ARG A 16 -1.48 -1.24 -14.66
CA ARG A 16 -2.56 -0.51 -15.33
C ARG A 16 -3.86 -1.31 -15.40
N ILE A 17 -3.78 -2.62 -15.67
CA ILE A 17 -4.95 -3.50 -15.69
C ILE A 17 -5.53 -3.62 -14.28
N ALA A 18 -4.70 -3.88 -13.27
CA ALA A 18 -5.13 -4.03 -11.89
C ALA A 18 -5.77 -2.73 -11.34
N ASP A 19 -5.18 -1.57 -11.63
CA ASP A 19 -5.70 -0.26 -11.21
C ASP A 19 -7.05 0.06 -11.86
N ARG A 20 -7.22 -0.27 -13.14
CA ARG A 20 -8.43 0.02 -13.90
C ARG A 20 -9.55 -0.98 -13.67
N ASP A 21 -9.22 -2.27 -13.65
CA ASP A 21 -10.19 -3.36 -13.76
C ASP A 21 -10.15 -4.34 -12.57
N GLY A 22 -9.18 -4.21 -11.68
CA GLY A 22 -8.99 -5.07 -10.52
C GLY A 22 -8.23 -6.38 -10.82
N LEU A 23 -7.85 -7.09 -9.74
CA LEU A 23 -7.05 -8.32 -9.84
C LEU A 23 -7.78 -9.49 -10.50
N ALA A 24 -9.12 -9.52 -10.47
CA ALA A 24 -9.90 -10.58 -11.12
C ALA A 24 -9.67 -10.59 -12.64
N GLU A 25 -9.48 -9.41 -13.21
CA GLU A 25 -9.26 -9.21 -14.63
C GLU A 25 -7.79 -9.34 -15.04
N LEU A 26 -6.87 -9.46 -14.09
CA LEU A 26 -5.45 -9.58 -14.32
C LEU A 26 -5.08 -10.99 -14.77
N THR A 27 -4.94 -11.17 -16.09
CA THR A 27 -4.52 -12.42 -16.72
C THR A 27 -3.33 -12.19 -17.64
N LEU A 28 -2.45 -13.20 -17.80
CA LEU A 28 -1.32 -13.12 -18.74
C LEU A 28 -1.78 -12.86 -20.17
N ARG A 29 -2.93 -13.40 -20.57
CA ARG A 29 -3.51 -13.15 -21.89
C ARG A 29 -3.87 -11.68 -22.10
N ARG A 30 -4.44 -11.05 -21.08
CA ARG A 30 -4.82 -9.63 -21.15
C ARG A 30 -3.61 -8.72 -21.18
N ILE A 31 -2.60 -9.03 -20.36
CA ILE A 31 -1.31 -8.31 -20.37
C ILE A 31 -0.65 -8.43 -21.74
N ALA A 32 -0.61 -9.64 -22.33
CA ALA A 32 -0.06 -9.85 -23.65
C ALA A 32 -0.79 -9.03 -24.72
N GLY A 33 -2.12 -8.98 -24.65
CA GLY A 33 -2.94 -8.15 -25.55
C GLY A 33 -2.60 -6.67 -25.44
N GLU A 34 -2.44 -6.15 -24.20
CA GLU A 34 -2.09 -4.74 -23.96
C GLU A 34 -0.67 -4.40 -24.46
N LEU A 35 0.24 -5.38 -24.43
CA LEU A 35 1.61 -5.23 -24.92
C LEU A 35 1.78 -5.55 -26.42
N GLY A 36 0.69 -5.94 -27.10
CA GLY A 36 0.76 -6.31 -28.52
C GLY A 36 1.59 -7.55 -28.80
N THR A 37 1.64 -8.52 -27.87
CA THR A 37 2.43 -9.76 -27.98
C THR A 37 1.60 -11.00 -27.69
N GLY A 38 2.17 -12.18 -27.92
CA GLY A 38 1.55 -13.45 -27.54
C GLY A 38 1.81 -13.81 -26.07
N ALA A 39 0.84 -14.46 -25.40
CA ALA A 39 0.98 -14.89 -24.01
C ALA A 39 2.22 -15.80 -23.78
N ALA A 40 2.57 -16.64 -24.76
CA ALA A 40 3.78 -17.48 -24.71
C ALA A 40 5.08 -16.67 -24.55
N SER A 41 5.10 -15.41 -25.03
CA SER A 41 6.25 -14.52 -24.88
C SER A 41 6.43 -14.06 -23.44
N LEU A 42 5.35 -13.93 -22.68
CA LEU A 42 5.39 -13.49 -21.28
C LEU A 42 6.01 -14.58 -20.38
N TYR A 43 5.76 -15.86 -20.67
CA TYR A 43 6.28 -16.97 -19.87
C TYR A 43 7.83 -17.08 -19.88
N ARG A 44 8.51 -16.37 -20.79
CA ARG A 44 9.98 -16.24 -20.74
C ARG A 44 10.46 -15.26 -19.66
N HIS A 45 9.55 -14.43 -19.13
CA HIS A 45 9.85 -13.38 -18.17
C HIS A 45 9.16 -13.58 -16.83
N ILE A 46 7.99 -14.24 -16.82
CA ILE A 46 7.14 -14.46 -15.66
C ILE A 46 6.76 -15.94 -15.64
N ALA A 47 7.11 -16.64 -14.57
CA ALA A 47 6.84 -18.09 -14.48
C ALA A 47 5.34 -18.38 -14.33
N ASP A 48 4.67 -17.62 -13.45
CA ASP A 48 3.26 -17.84 -13.13
C ASP A 48 2.58 -16.57 -12.59
N ARG A 49 1.32 -16.74 -12.18
CA ARG A 49 0.52 -15.64 -11.60
C ARG A 49 1.05 -15.19 -10.24
N GLN A 50 1.63 -16.09 -9.45
CA GLN A 50 2.16 -15.75 -8.13
C GLN A 50 3.40 -14.88 -8.25
N GLU A 51 4.33 -15.20 -9.15
CA GLU A 51 5.48 -14.32 -9.46
C GLU A 51 5.01 -12.96 -9.96
N LEU A 52 3.97 -12.90 -10.80
CA LEU A 52 3.42 -11.63 -11.28
C LEU A 52 2.88 -10.78 -10.12
N LEU A 53 2.13 -11.38 -9.20
CA LEU A 53 1.61 -10.66 -8.03
C LEU A 53 2.74 -10.18 -7.12
N LEU A 54 3.76 -10.99 -6.89
CA LEU A 54 4.94 -10.60 -6.14
C LEU A 54 5.61 -9.38 -6.77
N LEU A 55 5.84 -9.40 -8.08
CA LEU A 55 6.43 -8.27 -8.80
C LEU A 55 5.55 -7.01 -8.76
N LEU A 56 4.23 -7.16 -8.77
CA LEU A 56 3.31 -6.03 -8.60
C LEU A 56 3.40 -5.41 -7.21
N VAL A 57 3.51 -6.24 -6.17
CA VAL A 57 3.68 -5.75 -4.79
C VAL A 57 5.05 -5.10 -4.60
N GLU A 58 6.10 -5.64 -5.21
CA GLU A 58 7.43 -5.00 -5.24
C GLU A 58 7.37 -3.62 -5.91
N ASP A 59 6.69 -3.50 -7.05
CA ASP A 59 6.50 -2.23 -7.76
C ASP A 59 5.67 -1.23 -6.94
N LEU A 60 4.64 -1.71 -6.24
CA LEU A 60 3.85 -0.90 -5.31
C LEU A 60 4.72 -0.35 -4.17
N VAL A 61 5.52 -1.21 -3.54
CA VAL A 61 6.42 -0.83 -2.44
C VAL A 61 7.50 0.15 -2.91
N ALA A 62 8.05 -0.05 -4.10
CA ALA A 62 9.00 0.88 -4.69
C ALA A 62 8.42 2.29 -4.93
N GLY A 63 7.10 2.38 -5.07
CA GLY A 63 6.36 3.64 -5.23
C GLY A 63 5.94 4.31 -3.92
N TYR A 64 6.18 3.71 -2.75
CA TYR A 64 5.78 4.33 -1.49
C TYR A 64 6.49 5.68 -1.27
N PRO A 65 5.73 6.75 -0.99
CA PRO A 65 6.31 8.04 -0.68
C PRO A 65 6.99 7.98 0.70
N LEU A 66 8.27 8.31 0.75
CA LEU A 66 9.01 8.54 1.99
C LEU A 66 9.23 10.04 2.15
N LEU A 67 8.46 10.67 3.03
CA LEU A 67 8.46 12.12 3.20
C LEU A 67 9.62 12.57 4.09
N ASP A 68 10.30 13.64 3.68
CA ASP A 68 11.30 14.27 4.52
C ASP A 68 10.62 14.97 5.72
N PRO A 69 10.95 14.62 6.97
CA PRO A 69 10.37 15.24 8.15
C PRO A 69 10.97 16.63 8.48
N ALA A 70 11.97 17.12 7.73
CA ALA A 70 12.64 18.37 8.02
C ALA A 70 11.66 19.56 8.10
N GLY A 71 11.74 20.32 9.19
CA GLY A 71 10.86 21.48 9.43
C GLY A 71 9.43 21.16 9.80
N VAL A 72 9.10 19.89 10.05
CA VAL A 72 7.76 19.44 10.45
C VAL A 72 7.78 19.01 11.92
N ALA A 73 6.73 19.35 12.68
CA ALA A 73 6.58 18.85 14.04
C ALA A 73 6.53 17.30 14.06
N PRO A 74 7.21 16.62 15.01
CA PRO A 74 7.42 15.18 14.95
C PRO A 74 6.13 14.35 14.80
N VAL A 75 5.08 14.67 15.57
CA VAL A 75 3.78 13.97 15.47
C VAL A 75 3.14 14.22 14.10
N GLU A 76 3.24 15.43 13.59
CA GLU A 76 2.70 15.78 12.28
C GLU A 76 3.46 15.11 11.14
N ALA A 77 4.76 14.90 11.29
CA ALA A 77 5.55 14.12 10.31
C ALA A 77 5.07 12.67 10.24
N VAL A 78 4.76 12.05 11.38
CA VAL A 78 4.12 10.71 11.42
C VAL A 78 2.79 10.75 10.68
N VAL A 79 1.90 11.69 11.01
CA VAL A 79 0.58 11.78 10.40
C VAL A 79 0.66 11.94 8.89
N ARG A 80 1.47 12.87 8.40
CA ARG A 80 1.69 13.10 6.96
C ARG A 80 2.21 11.85 6.25
N GLN A 81 3.17 11.15 6.84
CA GLN A 81 3.72 9.92 6.26
C GLN A 81 2.65 8.84 6.11
N TRP A 82 1.83 8.62 7.14
CA TRP A 82 0.77 7.62 7.09
C TRP A 82 -0.36 8.00 6.13
N HIS A 83 -0.69 9.29 6.00
CA HIS A 83 -1.62 9.76 4.96
C HIS A 83 -1.07 9.52 3.56
N ALA A 84 0.18 9.87 3.31
CA ALA A 84 0.80 9.65 2.00
C ALA A 84 0.82 8.15 1.61
N MET A 85 1.05 7.26 2.58
CA MET A 85 0.97 5.82 2.36
C MET A 85 -0.47 5.35 2.11
N TYR A 86 -1.43 5.87 2.86
CA TYR A 86 -2.85 5.59 2.66
C TYR A 86 -3.31 6.01 1.27
N ASP A 87 -3.01 7.24 0.85
CA ASP A 87 -3.37 7.77 -0.46
C ASP A 87 -2.75 6.95 -1.60
N HIS A 88 -1.48 6.54 -1.43
CA HIS A 88 -0.81 5.65 -2.38
C HIS A 88 -1.56 4.31 -2.53
N LEU A 89 -1.98 3.71 -1.42
CA LEU A 89 -2.72 2.44 -1.44
C LEU A 89 -4.16 2.60 -1.97
N VAL A 90 -4.82 3.73 -1.70
CA VAL A 90 -6.13 4.06 -2.28
C VAL A 90 -6.05 4.17 -3.81
N ALA A 91 -4.98 4.78 -4.34
CA ALA A 91 -4.74 4.85 -5.77
C ALA A 91 -4.54 3.47 -6.42
N HIS A 92 -4.19 2.46 -5.62
CA HIS A 92 -3.99 1.07 -6.02
C HIS A 92 -4.90 0.12 -5.22
N ALA A 93 -6.22 0.32 -5.32
CA ALA A 93 -7.23 -0.36 -4.48
C ALA A 93 -7.16 -1.90 -4.50
N TRP A 94 -6.58 -2.49 -5.55
CA TRP A 94 -6.31 -3.92 -5.67
C TRP A 94 -5.31 -4.43 -4.61
N SER A 95 -4.49 -3.54 -4.06
CA SER A 95 -3.42 -3.89 -3.12
C SER A 95 -3.95 -4.32 -1.73
N GLY A 96 -5.07 -3.77 -1.30
CA GLY A 96 -5.64 -4.05 0.01
C GLY A 96 -5.80 -5.54 0.32
N PRO A 97 -6.52 -6.33 -0.51
CA PRO A 97 -6.64 -7.78 -0.33
C PRO A 97 -5.29 -8.51 -0.34
N VAL A 98 -4.36 -8.10 -1.22
CA VAL A 98 -3.04 -8.75 -1.35
C VAL A 98 -2.19 -8.53 -0.09
N ILE A 99 -2.19 -7.30 0.43
CA ILE A 99 -1.46 -6.96 1.66
C ILE A 99 -2.10 -7.63 2.88
N ALA A 100 -3.43 -7.69 2.92
CA ALA A 100 -4.18 -8.31 4.02
C ALA A 100 -3.95 -9.82 4.13
N ASP A 101 -3.70 -10.51 3.01
CA ASP A 101 -3.39 -11.94 2.95
C ASP A 101 -2.05 -12.27 3.65
N GLY A 102 -1.13 -11.32 3.71
CA GLY A 102 0.10 -11.42 4.53
C GLY A 102 1.16 -12.38 4.00
N ASP A 103 0.94 -13.05 2.88
CA ASP A 103 1.84 -14.06 2.32
C ASP A 103 3.10 -13.46 1.68
N TYR A 104 3.14 -12.12 1.54
CA TYR A 104 4.25 -11.41 0.89
C TYR A 104 5.11 -10.66 1.90
N ALA A 105 6.05 -11.37 2.54
CA ALA A 105 7.13 -10.72 3.29
C ALA A 105 8.18 -10.19 2.30
N LEU A 106 8.12 -8.90 2.00
CA LEU A 106 9.01 -8.24 1.04
C LEU A 106 10.22 -7.63 1.75
N PRO A 107 11.44 -8.12 1.52
CA PRO A 107 12.64 -7.44 2.02
C PRO A 107 12.74 -5.98 1.55
N SER A 108 12.21 -5.67 0.35
CA SER A 108 12.12 -4.32 -0.21
C SER A 108 11.24 -3.35 0.60
N ALA A 109 10.32 -3.86 1.42
CA ALA A 109 9.52 -3.05 2.34
C ALA A 109 10.28 -2.58 3.58
N LYS A 110 11.48 -3.13 3.86
CA LYS A 110 12.26 -2.78 5.04
C LYS A 110 12.58 -1.27 5.13
N PRO A 111 13.02 -0.58 4.06
CA PRO A 111 13.27 0.86 4.13
C PRO A 111 12.03 1.67 4.53
N VAL A 112 10.84 1.25 4.08
CA VAL A 112 9.56 1.89 4.45
C VAL A 112 9.29 1.70 5.95
N ALA A 113 9.46 0.48 6.45
CA ALA A 113 9.28 0.18 7.87
C ALA A 113 10.29 0.94 8.74
N ASP A 114 11.58 0.95 8.35
CA ASP A 114 12.63 1.66 9.07
C ASP A 114 12.34 3.17 9.14
N HIS A 115 11.88 3.76 8.03
CA HIS A 115 11.50 5.18 7.97
C HIS A 115 10.32 5.48 8.92
N CYS A 116 9.24 4.71 8.84
CA CYS A 116 8.09 4.88 9.72
C CYS A 116 8.48 4.72 11.21
N MET A 117 9.31 3.73 11.53
CA MET A 117 9.82 3.51 12.88
C MET A 117 10.68 4.68 13.37
N ALA A 118 11.51 5.25 12.49
CA ALA A 118 12.31 6.44 12.83
C ALA A 118 11.42 7.65 13.15
N LEU A 119 10.37 7.88 12.37
CA LEU A 119 9.40 8.96 12.64
C LEU A 119 8.67 8.77 13.98
N LEU A 120 8.24 7.54 14.29
CA LEU A 120 7.55 7.22 15.55
C LEU A 120 8.47 7.45 16.76
N ARG A 121 9.73 7.05 16.68
CA ARG A 121 10.73 7.36 17.73
C ARG A 121 10.99 8.86 17.84
N GLY A 122 11.10 9.55 16.70
CA GLY A 122 11.24 11.01 16.66
C GLY A 122 10.07 11.76 17.29
N ALA A 123 8.87 11.15 17.29
CA ALA A 123 7.70 11.68 17.98
C ALA A 123 7.69 11.41 19.48
N GLY A 124 8.67 10.69 20.04
CA GLY A 124 8.83 10.46 21.47
C GLY A 124 8.43 9.07 21.95
N LEU A 125 8.08 8.14 21.04
CA LEU A 125 7.76 6.78 21.43
C LEU A 125 9.02 5.93 21.64
N ASP A 126 9.02 5.09 22.67
CA ASP A 126 10.03 4.05 22.81
C ASP A 126 9.84 2.94 21.75
N ASP A 127 10.80 2.02 21.67
CA ASP A 127 10.77 0.96 20.64
C ASP A 127 9.55 0.05 20.73
N ALA A 128 9.07 -0.26 21.92
CA ALA A 128 7.93 -1.16 22.12
C ALA A 128 6.62 -0.46 21.73
N ALA A 129 6.44 0.80 22.14
CA ALA A 129 5.30 1.62 21.78
C ALA A 129 5.29 1.93 20.27
N ALA A 130 6.44 2.29 19.68
CA ALA A 130 6.59 2.53 18.26
C ALA A 130 6.17 1.30 17.43
N GLN A 131 6.61 0.09 17.81
CA GLN A 131 6.19 -1.15 17.15
C GLN A 131 4.70 -1.41 17.28
N ARG A 132 4.10 -1.14 18.46
CA ARG A 132 2.65 -1.29 18.66
C ARG A 132 1.87 -0.33 17.77
N VAL A 133 2.26 0.95 17.76
CA VAL A 133 1.63 1.97 16.92
C VAL A 133 1.77 1.64 15.43
N TYR A 134 2.98 1.25 15.00
CA TYR A 134 3.23 0.83 13.61
C TYR A 134 2.25 -0.26 13.15
N ARG A 135 2.13 -1.35 13.94
CA ARG A 135 1.20 -2.44 13.61
C ARG A 135 -0.27 -2.01 13.66
N ALA A 136 -0.66 -1.15 14.61
CA ALA A 136 -2.02 -0.65 14.73
C ALA A 136 -2.38 0.26 13.55
N ALA A 137 -1.47 1.16 13.14
CA ALA A 137 -1.67 2.06 12.02
C ALA A 137 -1.78 1.31 10.69
N TRP A 138 -0.98 0.24 10.49
CA TRP A 138 -1.16 -0.64 9.33
C TRP A 138 -2.52 -1.33 9.30
N ARG A 139 -2.99 -1.85 10.44
CA ARG A 139 -4.33 -2.45 10.52
C ARG A 139 -5.43 -1.43 10.27
N LEU A 140 -5.22 -0.19 10.68
CA LEU A 140 -6.13 0.92 10.40
C LEU A 140 -6.23 1.19 8.90
N ILE A 141 -5.10 1.31 8.19
CA ILE A 141 -5.07 1.45 6.72
C ILE A 141 -5.79 0.29 6.05
N ILE A 142 -5.40 -0.95 6.38
CA ILE A 142 -6.00 -2.14 5.75
C ILE A 142 -7.49 -2.19 6.04
N GLY A 143 -7.91 -1.90 7.27
CA GLY A 143 -9.31 -1.83 7.64
C GLY A 143 -10.10 -0.83 6.78
N HIS A 144 -9.57 0.37 6.54
CA HIS A 144 -10.19 1.35 5.66
C HIS A 144 -10.24 0.92 4.20
N LEU A 145 -9.14 0.34 3.69
CA LEU A 145 -9.08 -0.16 2.30
C LEU A 145 -10.03 -1.33 2.03
N MET A 146 -10.21 -2.21 3.03
CA MET A 146 -11.03 -3.42 2.92
C MET A 146 -12.47 -3.21 3.31
N SER A 147 -12.78 -2.17 4.11
CA SER A 147 -14.12 -1.93 4.62
C SER A 147 -15.02 -1.38 3.52
N ARG A 148 -15.92 -2.22 3.05
CA ARG A 148 -17.04 -1.84 2.19
C ARG A 148 -18.36 -1.79 2.97
N HIS A 149 -18.28 -1.86 4.29
CA HIS A 149 -19.46 -1.88 5.13
C HIS A 149 -20.15 -0.51 5.04
N PRO A 150 -21.43 -0.47 4.63
CA PRO A 150 -22.14 0.80 4.39
C PRO A 150 -22.44 1.57 5.69
N PHE A 151 -22.20 0.97 6.87
CA PHE A 151 -22.57 1.53 8.18
C PHE A 151 -23.99 2.11 8.25
N GLY A 152 -24.83 1.75 7.29
CA GLY A 152 -26.21 2.26 7.18
C GLY A 152 -27.13 1.86 8.36
N HIS A 153 -26.70 0.91 9.20
CA HIS A 153 -27.34 0.61 10.47
C HIS A 153 -27.00 1.62 11.56
N LEU A 154 -25.96 2.42 11.38
CA LEU A 154 -25.65 3.57 12.23
C LEU A 154 -26.41 4.77 11.64
N GLN A 155 -27.42 5.26 12.34
CA GLN A 155 -28.11 6.48 11.93
C GLN A 155 -27.14 7.66 12.04
N GLY A 156 -26.59 8.11 10.93
CA GLY A 156 -25.59 9.18 10.89
C GLY A 156 -25.00 9.35 9.49
N ALA A 157 -24.04 10.26 9.39
CA ALA A 157 -23.31 10.50 8.14
C ALA A 157 -22.52 9.25 7.73
N PRO A 158 -22.38 9.00 6.43
CA PRO A 158 -21.48 7.95 5.94
C PRO A 158 -20.05 8.23 6.41
N PRO A 159 -19.17 7.20 6.45
CA PRO A 159 -17.76 7.36 6.79
C PRO A 159 -17.17 8.53 6.01
N GLN A 160 -16.51 9.45 6.72
CA GLN A 160 -15.94 10.63 6.10
C GLN A 160 -14.45 10.38 5.80
N GLN A 161 -13.92 11.12 4.85
CA GLN A 161 -12.50 11.07 4.49
C GLN A 161 -11.60 11.36 5.69
N ASP A 162 -12.13 12.04 6.70
CA ASP A 162 -11.42 12.42 7.92
C ASP A 162 -11.36 11.32 9.00
N ASP A 163 -12.10 10.20 8.82
CA ASP A 163 -12.13 9.12 9.82
C ASP A 163 -10.76 8.47 10.01
N PHE A 164 -9.98 8.35 8.96
CA PHE A 164 -8.61 7.85 9.04
C PHE A 164 -7.70 8.80 9.82
N ASP A 165 -7.75 10.10 9.55
CA ASP A 165 -6.97 11.12 10.28
C ASP A 165 -7.33 11.12 11.76
N TRP A 166 -8.63 11.16 12.05
CA TRP A 166 -9.11 11.14 13.44
C TRP A 166 -8.63 9.91 14.21
N ALA A 167 -8.74 8.73 13.62
CA ALA A 167 -8.34 7.46 14.23
C ALA A 167 -6.82 7.39 14.44
N LEU A 168 -6.03 7.80 13.44
CA LEU A 168 -4.56 7.83 13.52
C LEU A 168 -4.09 8.81 14.62
N ARG A 169 -4.64 10.03 14.66
CA ARG A 169 -4.30 11.02 15.68
C ARG A 169 -4.73 10.58 17.08
N THR A 170 -5.84 9.86 17.19
CA THR A 170 -6.31 9.31 18.46
C THR A 170 -5.37 8.20 18.96
N LEU A 171 -4.94 7.31 18.08
CA LEU A 171 -3.94 6.29 18.37
C LEU A 171 -2.63 6.91 18.87
N LEU A 172 -2.12 7.92 18.16
CA LEU A 172 -0.88 8.60 18.54
C LEU A 172 -0.98 9.31 19.87
N ARG A 173 -2.08 10.05 20.12
CA ARG A 173 -2.32 10.71 21.41
C ARG A 173 -2.35 9.72 22.57
N GLY A 174 -3.04 8.57 22.39
CA GLY A 174 -3.07 7.53 23.41
C GLY A 174 -1.69 6.96 23.71
N ALA A 175 -0.93 6.65 22.68
CA ALA A 175 0.41 6.06 22.83
C ALA A 175 1.46 7.03 23.42
N LEU A 176 1.29 8.34 23.25
CA LEU A 176 2.20 9.36 23.79
C LEU A 176 1.84 9.79 25.22
N ALA A 177 0.68 9.37 25.73
CA ALA A 177 0.22 9.67 27.09
C ALA A 177 0.59 8.55 28.11
N GLU A 178 1.04 7.39 27.62
CA GLU A 178 1.52 6.27 28.44
C GLU A 178 2.96 6.49 28.91
#